data_cb9f232a7d2645a494012ee08528dc44
#
_entry.id   cb9f232a7d2645a494012ee08528dc44
#
_cell.length_a   1.000
_cell.length_b   1.000
_cell.length_c   1.000
_cell.angle_alpha   90.00
_cell.angle_beta   90.00
_cell.angle_gamma   90.00
#
_symmetry.space_group_name_H-M   'P 1'
#
loop_
_entity.id
_entity.type
_entity.pdbx_description
1 polymer ?
#
loop_
_entity_poly.entity_id
_entity_poly.type
_entity_poly.pdbx_seq_one_letter_code
_entity_poly.pdbx_strand_id
1 'polypeptide(L)'
;MPMLRRLLLAAMLTSAAGRARVEGLSASDGAAIRGVIGRQIEAFRRDDAPGAFDFASPGIQKMFGTPERFLDMVRRTYPAVYRPRSVEYGELSQDNGRIVQQVELTGQDRQPQVALYEMERVGDAWRIAGCTLVRSLRVGT
;
A
#
# COMPACT_ATOMS: atom_id res chain seq x y z
N MET A 1 4.86 -10.23 -54.89
CA MET A 1 4.90 -11.19 -54.15
C MET A 1 5.50 -11.19 -52.79
N PRO A 2 6.64 -10.93 -52.59
CA PRO A 2 7.25 -10.96 -51.29
C PRO A 2 6.76 -9.96 -50.32
N MET A 3 6.11 -9.01 -50.73
CA MET A 3 5.66 -8.01 -49.83
C MET A 3 4.68 -8.50 -48.83
N LEU A 4 4.16 -9.60 -48.98
CA LEU A 4 3.21 -10.08 -48.03
C LEU A 4 3.65 -10.29 -46.64
N ARG A 5 4.72 -10.85 -46.47
CA ARG A 5 5.13 -11.16 -45.18
C ARG A 5 5.23 -10.06 -44.22
N ARG A 6 5.56 -8.95 -44.57
CA ARG A 6 5.72 -7.94 -43.58
C ARG A 6 4.53 -7.69 -42.80
N LEU A 7 3.44 -7.94 -43.27
CA LEU A 7 2.25 -7.66 -42.53
C LEU A 7 2.12 -8.38 -41.27
N LEU A 8 2.59 -9.54 -41.22
CA LEU A 8 2.43 -10.32 -40.05
C LEU A 8 3.02 -9.74 -38.82
N LEU A 9 4.11 -9.16 -38.92
CA LEU A 9 4.73 -8.64 -37.77
C LEU A 9 3.91 -7.73 -36.96
N ALA A 10 3.22 -6.90 -37.54
CA ALA A 10 2.45 -5.95 -36.79
C ALA A 10 1.59 -6.59 -35.76
N ALA A 11 1.13 -7.67 -36.08
CA ALA A 11 0.21 -8.32 -35.18
C ALA A 11 0.71 -8.64 -33.81
N MET A 12 1.77 -9.18 -33.69
CA MET A 12 2.19 -9.57 -32.42
C MET A 12 2.40 -8.46 -31.50
N LEU A 13 2.75 -7.37 -31.91
CA LEU A 13 2.96 -6.29 -31.02
C LEU A 13 1.79 -5.99 -30.20
N THR A 14 0.66 -6.00 -30.79
CA THR A 14 -0.51 -5.64 -30.05
C THR A 14 -0.75 -6.53 -28.90
N SER A 15 -0.42 -7.76 -29.02
CA SER A 15 -0.75 -8.64 -27.95
C SER A 15 -0.04 -8.25 -26.67
N ALA A 16 1.12 -7.77 -26.81
CA ALA A 16 1.85 -7.42 -25.64
C ALA A 16 1.15 -6.33 -24.85
N ALA A 17 0.62 -5.40 -25.53
CA ALA A 17 -0.03 -4.32 -24.84
C ALA A 17 -1.18 -4.77 -23.99
N GLY A 18 -1.78 -5.81 -24.37
CA GLY A 18 -2.95 -6.22 -23.65
C GLY A 18 -2.75 -6.55 -22.22
N ARG A 19 -1.55 -6.83 -21.80
CA ARG A 19 -1.43 -7.18 -20.51
C ARG A 19 -1.32 -6.14 -19.56
N ALA A 20 -1.27 -5.00 -19.84
CA ALA A 20 -1.11 -3.95 -18.93
C ALA A 20 -2.26 -3.75 -18.03
N ARG A 21 -2.80 -4.59 -17.48
CA ARG A 21 -3.90 -4.43 -16.74
C ARG A 21 -3.99 -3.46 -15.69
N VAL A 22 -3.26 -3.36 -14.76
CA VAL A 22 -3.41 -2.47 -13.66
C VAL A 22 -2.91 -1.14 -13.95
N GLU A 23 -3.55 -0.40 -14.73
CA GLU A 23 -3.14 0.87 -15.01
C GLU A 23 -1.94 1.41 -14.39
N GLY A 24 -0.83 1.26 -14.88
CA GLY A 24 0.37 1.89 -14.43
C GLY A 24 1.10 1.29 -13.24
N LEU A 25 0.51 0.32 -12.61
CA LEU A 25 1.16 -0.33 -11.49
C LEU A 25 1.82 -1.61 -11.95
N SER A 26 3.08 -1.78 -11.60
CA SER A 26 3.83 -2.97 -11.97
C SER A 26 3.97 -3.89 -10.77
N ALA A 27 4.52 -5.07 -10.99
CA ALA A 27 4.79 -5.98 -9.89
C ALA A 27 5.80 -5.37 -8.94
N SER A 28 6.77 -4.62 -9.47
CA SER A 28 7.73 -3.98 -8.59
C SER A 28 7.10 -2.84 -7.80
N ASP A 29 6.09 -2.18 -8.34
CA ASP A 29 5.36 -1.18 -7.58
C ASP A 29 4.66 -1.84 -6.40
N GLY A 30 4.04 -2.98 -6.62
CA GLY A 30 3.38 -3.70 -5.55
C GLY A 30 4.35 -4.09 -4.44
N ALA A 31 5.52 -4.59 -4.83
CA ALA A 31 6.52 -4.97 -3.84
C ALA A 31 7.01 -3.75 -3.07
N ALA A 32 7.20 -2.63 -3.74
CA ALA A 32 7.67 -1.41 -3.10
C ALA A 32 6.62 -0.88 -2.11
N ILE A 33 5.36 -0.92 -2.51
CA ILE A 33 4.27 -0.48 -1.64
C ILE A 33 4.22 -1.32 -0.37
N ARG A 34 4.25 -2.65 -0.51
CA ARG A 34 4.23 -3.52 0.65
C ARG A 34 5.47 -3.30 1.52
N GLY A 35 6.61 -3.04 0.89
CA GLY A 35 7.82 -2.75 1.62
C GLY A 35 7.72 -1.49 2.47
N VAL A 36 7.11 -0.44 1.94
CA VAL A 36 6.93 0.81 2.68
C VAL A 36 6.01 0.57 3.88
N ILE A 37 4.90 -0.12 3.65
CA ILE A 37 3.97 -0.39 4.74
C ILE A 37 4.65 -1.22 5.83
N GLY A 38 5.36 -2.26 5.43
CA GLY A 38 6.03 -3.12 6.40
C GLY A 38 7.09 -2.39 7.20
N ARG A 39 7.86 -1.53 6.54
CA ARG A 39 8.88 -0.77 7.25
C ARG A 39 8.28 0.25 8.21
N GLN A 40 7.15 0.82 7.85
CA GLN A 40 6.49 1.72 8.79
C GLN A 40 6.00 0.96 10.02
N ILE A 41 5.41 -0.22 9.81
CA ILE A 41 4.95 -1.03 10.93
C ILE A 41 6.13 -1.39 11.84
N GLU A 42 7.27 -1.74 11.24
CA GLU A 42 8.45 -2.05 12.05
C GLU A 42 8.95 -0.83 12.82
N ALA A 43 8.85 0.35 12.23
CA ALA A 43 9.23 1.57 12.94
C ALA A 43 8.30 1.79 14.14
N PHE A 44 7.00 1.54 13.97
CA PHE A 44 6.07 1.63 15.08
C PHE A 44 6.44 0.62 16.19
N ARG A 45 6.84 -0.58 15.80
CA ARG A 45 7.20 -1.58 16.80
C ARG A 45 8.38 -1.15 17.65
N ARG A 46 9.25 -0.31 17.10
CA ARG A 46 10.41 0.20 17.82
C ARG A 46 10.14 1.56 18.45
N ASP A 47 8.93 2.06 18.32
CA ASP A 47 8.56 3.41 18.74
C ASP A 47 9.47 4.45 18.10
N ASP A 48 9.86 4.19 16.84
CA ASP A 48 10.71 5.09 16.10
C ASP A 48 9.81 6.09 15.37
N ALA A 49 9.46 7.14 16.05
CA ALA A 49 8.53 8.14 15.50
C ALA A 49 9.08 8.79 14.22
N PRO A 50 10.35 9.24 14.19
CA PRO A 50 10.86 9.82 12.95
C PRO A 50 10.85 8.83 11.79
N GLY A 51 11.21 7.57 12.04
CA GLY A 51 11.23 6.58 10.99
C GLY A 51 9.84 6.30 10.44
N ALA A 52 8.86 6.16 11.33
CA ALA A 52 7.49 5.93 10.88
C ALA A 52 6.95 7.13 10.11
N PHE A 53 7.28 8.32 10.56
CA PHE A 53 6.78 9.55 9.95
C PHE A 53 7.34 9.75 8.54
N ASP A 54 8.56 9.28 8.30
CA ASP A 54 9.18 9.41 6.99
C ASP A 54 8.43 8.65 5.90
N PHE A 55 7.70 7.62 6.26
CA PHE A 55 6.94 6.84 5.28
C PHE A 55 5.56 7.45 5.00
N ALA A 56 5.18 8.48 5.76
CA ALA A 56 3.92 9.16 5.55
C ALA A 56 4.06 10.21 4.45
N SER A 57 2.96 10.47 3.76
CA SER A 57 2.96 11.45 2.67
C SER A 57 3.20 12.86 3.19
N PRO A 58 3.59 13.78 2.32
CA PRO A 58 3.72 15.17 2.74
C PRO A 58 2.45 15.74 3.35
N GLY A 59 1.28 15.32 2.86
CA GLY A 59 0.02 15.78 3.42
C GLY A 59 -0.18 15.34 4.85
N ILE A 60 0.14 14.08 5.13
CA ILE A 60 0.04 13.56 6.49
C ILE A 60 1.05 14.27 7.39
N GLN A 61 2.27 14.43 6.89
CA GLN A 61 3.30 15.09 7.68
C GLN A 61 2.89 16.52 8.04
N LYS A 62 2.27 17.21 7.09
CA LYS A 62 1.84 18.55 7.33
C LYS A 62 0.70 18.59 8.33
N MET A 63 -0.19 17.62 8.24
CA MET A 63 -1.33 17.56 9.13
C MET A 63 -0.93 17.37 10.59
N PHE A 64 0.00 16.48 10.87
CA PHE A 64 0.39 16.20 12.24
C PHE A 64 1.52 17.07 12.75
N GLY A 65 2.35 17.58 11.87
CA GLY A 65 3.40 18.52 12.23
C GLY A 65 4.66 17.90 12.79
N THR A 66 4.56 16.94 13.66
CA THR A 66 5.75 16.29 14.25
C THR A 66 5.61 14.78 14.24
N PRO A 67 6.72 14.06 14.20
CA PRO A 67 6.68 12.61 14.27
C PRO A 67 6.02 12.10 15.55
N GLU A 68 6.23 12.79 16.65
CA GLU A 68 5.69 12.36 17.94
C GLU A 68 4.18 12.42 17.98
N ARG A 69 3.60 13.47 17.39
CA ARG A 69 2.16 13.57 17.34
C ARG A 69 1.56 12.49 16.46
N PHE A 70 2.26 12.20 15.36
CA PHE A 70 1.82 11.15 14.47
C PHE A 70 1.85 9.79 15.17
N LEU A 71 2.96 9.47 15.83
CA LEU A 71 3.08 8.21 16.53
C LEU A 71 2.01 8.08 17.62
N ASP A 72 1.78 9.14 18.35
CA ASP A 72 0.81 9.14 19.43
C ASP A 72 -0.59 8.89 18.91
N MET A 73 -0.93 9.47 17.77
CA MET A 73 -2.22 9.27 17.15
C MET A 73 -2.40 7.82 16.73
N VAL A 74 -1.38 7.23 16.11
CA VAL A 74 -1.47 5.85 15.64
C VAL A 74 -1.60 4.90 16.83
N ARG A 75 -0.84 5.15 17.88
CA ARG A 75 -0.91 4.30 19.06
C ARG A 75 -2.30 4.30 19.67
N ARG A 76 -2.94 5.45 19.73
CA ARG A 76 -4.26 5.54 20.34
C ARG A 76 -5.39 5.15 19.44
N THR A 77 -5.30 5.50 18.17
CA THR A 77 -6.43 5.33 17.26
C THR A 77 -6.35 4.06 16.45
N TYR A 78 -5.14 3.60 16.14
CA TYR A 78 -4.95 2.42 15.31
C TYR A 78 -4.07 1.38 16.00
N PRO A 79 -4.49 0.86 17.13
CA PRO A 79 -3.62 -0.07 17.87
C PRO A 79 -3.21 -1.30 17.08
N ALA A 80 -4.05 -1.76 16.15
CA ALA A 80 -3.67 -2.92 15.33
C ALA A 80 -2.57 -2.57 14.33
N VAL A 81 -2.47 -1.33 13.91
CA VAL A 81 -1.37 -0.88 13.04
C VAL A 81 -0.11 -0.68 13.89
N TYR A 82 -0.29 -0.15 15.07
CA TYR A 82 0.83 0.14 15.95
C TYR A 82 1.55 -1.13 16.43
N ARG A 83 0.79 -2.16 16.74
CA ARG A 83 1.38 -3.42 17.23
C ARG A 83 0.58 -4.61 16.75
N PRO A 84 0.67 -4.94 15.46
CA PRO A 84 -0.08 -6.10 14.97
C PRO A 84 0.59 -7.40 15.41
N ARG A 85 -0.22 -8.42 15.65
CA ARG A 85 0.29 -9.74 15.91
C ARG A 85 0.56 -10.42 14.57
N SER A 86 -0.20 -10.11 13.55
CA SER A 86 0.04 -10.67 12.23
C SER A 86 -0.33 -9.66 11.15
N VAL A 87 0.32 -9.77 10.02
CA VAL A 87 0.14 -8.88 8.89
C VAL A 87 0.06 -9.73 7.63
N GLU A 88 -1.01 -9.59 6.86
CA GLU A 88 -1.13 -10.30 5.60
C GLU A 88 -1.55 -9.32 4.53
N TYR A 89 -0.83 -9.27 3.43
CA TYR A 89 -1.14 -8.34 2.35
C TYR A 89 -2.19 -8.95 1.43
N GLY A 90 -3.19 -8.16 1.11
CA GLY A 90 -4.24 -8.58 0.22
C GLY A 90 -4.14 -7.89 -1.12
N GLU A 91 -5.26 -7.53 -1.66
CA GLU A 91 -5.33 -6.95 -2.99
C GLU A 91 -4.78 -5.54 -3.07
N LEU A 92 -4.07 -5.25 -4.16
CA LEU A 92 -3.65 -3.90 -4.49
C LEU A 92 -4.57 -3.45 -5.61
N SER A 93 -5.28 -2.36 -5.42
CA SER A 93 -6.25 -1.90 -6.40
C SER A 93 -6.09 -0.42 -6.71
N GLN A 94 -6.67 -0.02 -7.81
CA GLN A 94 -6.67 1.37 -8.19
C GLN A 94 -8.12 1.74 -8.46
N ASP A 95 -8.62 2.74 -7.75
CA ASP A 95 -10.02 3.12 -7.84
C ASP A 95 -10.10 4.62 -7.92
N ASN A 96 -10.60 5.16 -9.03
CA ASN A 96 -10.71 6.57 -9.25
C ASN A 96 -9.37 7.28 -9.05
N GLY A 97 -8.32 6.66 -9.54
CA GLY A 97 -6.99 7.24 -9.41
C GLY A 97 -6.35 7.04 -8.05
N ARG A 98 -7.07 6.46 -7.10
CA ARG A 98 -6.51 6.21 -5.79
C ARG A 98 -5.94 4.81 -5.75
N ILE A 99 -4.78 4.67 -5.19
CA ILE A 99 -4.10 3.39 -5.09
C ILE A 99 -4.23 2.89 -3.67
N VAL A 100 -4.84 1.73 -3.51
CA VAL A 100 -5.16 1.20 -2.19
C VAL A 100 -4.60 -0.21 -2.04
N GLN A 101 -3.79 -0.40 -1.01
CA GLN A 101 -3.28 -1.72 -0.66
C GLN A 101 -4.05 -2.22 0.54
N GLN A 102 -4.68 -3.37 0.39
CA GLN A 102 -5.42 -4.00 1.46
C GLN A 102 -4.47 -4.80 2.32
N VAL A 103 -4.56 -4.68 3.61
CA VAL A 103 -3.70 -5.42 4.53
C VAL A 103 -4.57 -5.95 5.66
N GLU A 104 -4.54 -7.24 5.90
CA GLU A 104 -5.26 -7.78 7.03
C GLU A 104 -4.34 -7.77 8.23
N LEU A 105 -4.78 -7.15 9.30
CA LEU A 105 -4.02 -7.05 10.53
C LEU A 105 -4.79 -7.71 11.64
N THR A 106 -4.08 -8.44 12.50
CA THR A 106 -4.70 -8.94 13.71
C THR A 106 -4.03 -8.21 14.86
N GLY A 107 -4.80 -7.54 15.67
CA GLY A 107 -4.25 -6.78 16.78
C GLY A 107 -3.90 -7.65 17.97
N GLN A 108 -3.46 -7.02 19.04
CA GLN A 108 -3.11 -7.74 20.25
C GLN A 108 -4.35 -8.39 20.90
N ASP A 109 -5.52 -7.86 20.60
CA ASP A 109 -6.78 -8.43 21.07
C ASP A 109 -7.22 -9.62 20.23
N ARG A 110 -6.40 -10.00 19.24
CA ARG A 110 -6.65 -11.12 18.34
C ARG A 110 -7.85 -10.91 17.41
N GLN A 111 -8.30 -9.67 17.27
CA GLN A 111 -9.39 -9.37 16.37
C GLN A 111 -8.85 -8.97 15.00
N PRO A 112 -9.29 -9.63 13.94
CA PRO A 112 -8.82 -9.27 12.61
C PRO A 112 -9.49 -8.00 12.11
N GLN A 113 -8.73 -7.19 11.43
CA GLN A 113 -9.22 -5.97 10.81
C GLN A 113 -8.57 -5.83 9.45
N VAL A 114 -9.24 -5.15 8.55
CA VAL A 114 -8.65 -4.88 7.25
C VAL A 114 -8.25 -3.42 7.21
N ALA A 115 -6.99 -3.18 6.94
CA ALA A 115 -6.48 -1.83 6.80
C ALA A 115 -6.44 -1.51 5.31
N LEU A 116 -7.02 -0.39 4.93
CA LEU A 116 -6.99 0.08 3.56
C LEU A 116 -5.98 1.21 3.52
N TYR A 117 -4.80 0.90 3.02
CA TYR A 117 -3.72 1.88 2.94
C TYR A 117 -3.78 2.59 1.60
N GLU A 118 -3.96 3.89 1.65
CA GLU A 118 -3.94 4.68 0.44
C GLU A 118 -2.51 5.11 0.20
N MET A 119 -2.01 4.87 -1.01
CA MET A 119 -0.60 5.11 -1.32
C MET A 119 -0.45 6.23 -2.34
N GLU A 120 0.65 6.93 -2.24
CA GLU A 120 0.92 8.06 -3.10
C GLU A 120 2.36 8.01 -3.56
N ARG A 121 2.60 8.32 -4.82
CA ARG A 121 3.96 8.34 -5.33
C ARG A 121 4.52 9.73 -5.16
N VAL A 122 5.67 9.85 -4.53
CA VAL A 122 6.31 11.13 -4.31
C VAL A 122 7.72 10.98 -4.86
N GLY A 123 7.95 11.54 -6.03
CA GLY A 123 9.21 11.32 -6.74
C GLY A 123 9.29 9.85 -7.09
N ASP A 124 10.37 9.20 -6.69
CA ASP A 124 10.56 7.79 -6.97
C ASP A 124 10.10 6.91 -5.81
N ALA A 125 9.56 7.49 -4.77
CA ALA A 125 9.23 6.74 -3.57
C ALA A 125 7.73 6.62 -3.38
N TRP A 126 7.31 5.56 -2.73
CA TRP A 126 5.92 5.41 -2.32
C TRP A 126 5.78 5.87 -0.88
N ARG A 127 4.71 6.60 -0.60
CA ARG A 127 4.41 7.07 0.74
C ARG A 127 2.99 6.72 1.10
N ILE A 128 2.71 6.65 2.38
CA ILE A 128 1.38 6.31 2.87
C ILE A 128 0.59 7.59 3.04
N ALA A 129 -0.50 7.73 2.29
CA ALA A 129 -1.32 8.93 2.30
C ALA A 129 -2.55 8.80 3.18
N GLY A 130 -2.84 7.61 3.64
CA GLY A 130 -3.99 7.41 4.52
C GLY A 130 -4.12 5.95 4.90
N CYS A 131 -4.89 5.69 5.93
CA CYS A 131 -5.16 4.33 6.37
C CYS A 131 -6.53 4.32 7.03
N THR A 132 -7.39 3.44 6.59
CA THR A 132 -8.71 3.27 7.18
C THR A 132 -8.83 1.84 7.66
N LEU A 133 -9.24 1.65 8.88
CA LEU A 133 -9.45 0.30 9.40
C LEU A 133 -10.92 -0.05 9.29
N VAL A 134 -11.21 -1.23 8.74
CA VAL A 134 -12.57 -1.70 8.68
C VAL A 134 -12.58 -3.08 9.30
N ARG A 135 -13.73 -3.46 9.82
CA ARG A 135 -13.83 -4.75 10.45
C ARG A 135 -13.73 -5.83 9.39
N SER A 136 -12.99 -6.86 9.68
CA SER A 136 -12.88 -7.96 8.75
C SER A 136 -14.22 -8.66 8.63
N LEU A 137 -14.61 -8.98 7.40
CA LEU A 137 -15.86 -9.69 7.19
C LEU A 137 -15.64 -11.18 7.26
N ARG A 138 -14.42 -11.62 7.49
CA ARG A 138 -14.12 -13.00 7.56
C ARG A 138 -14.72 -13.49 8.84
N VAL A 139 -15.62 -14.39 8.79
CA VAL A 139 -16.26 -14.90 9.95
C VAL A 139 -15.29 -15.85 10.58
N GLY A 140 -14.97 -15.60 11.77
CA GLY A 140 -13.99 -16.40 12.41
C GLY A 140 -14.58 -17.75 12.57
N THR A 141 -13.96 -18.75 12.58
CA THR A 141 -14.57 -20.05 12.82
C THR A 141 -13.86 -20.76 13.88
#